data_89882b896e64cedc38b324631aa8c83c
#
_entry.id   89882b896e64cedc38b324631aa8c83c
#
_cell.length_a   1.000
_cell.length_b   1.000
_cell.length_c   1.000
_cell.angle_alpha   90.00
_cell.angle_beta   90.00
_cell.angle_gamma   90.00
#
_symmetry.space_group_name_H-M   'P 1'
#
loop_
_entity.id
_entity.type
_entity.pdbx_description
1 polymer ?
#
loop_
_entity_poly.entity_id
_entity_poly.type
_entity_poly.pdbx_seq_one_letter_code
_entity_poly.pdbx_strand_id
1 'polypeptide(L)' 'MILPGTTVKVINSNDTYYTFQGLVQRIDDGKVAVLFEGGNWDKLVTFNLSELEAIDLSKKGK' A
#
# COMPACT_ATOMS: atom_id res chain seq x y z
N MET A 1 -11.62 3.17 0.36
CA MET A 1 -11.39 2.46 1.62
C MET A 1 -10.31 1.42 1.46
N ILE A 2 -9.42 1.32 2.41
CA ILE A 2 -8.31 0.39 2.33
C ILE A 2 -8.68 -0.91 3.02
N LEU A 3 -8.63 -1.99 2.27
CA LEU A 3 -8.97 -3.33 2.76
C LEU A 3 -7.91 -4.30 2.27
N PRO A 4 -7.82 -5.48 2.86
CA PRO A 4 -6.91 -6.51 2.34
C PRO A 4 -7.20 -6.76 0.87
N GLY A 5 -6.20 -6.84 0.06
CA GLY A 5 -6.32 -6.99 -1.38
C GLY A 5 -6.34 -5.68 -2.15
N THR A 6 -6.39 -4.55 -1.45
CA THR A 6 -6.37 -3.25 -2.12
C THR A 6 -4.93 -2.88 -2.47
N THR A 7 -4.75 -2.27 -3.63
CA THR A 7 -3.47 -1.68 -3.98
C THR A 7 -3.39 -0.29 -3.35
N VAL A 8 -2.30 0.02 -2.71
CA VAL A 8 -2.10 1.32 -2.06
C VAL A 8 -0.77 1.91 -2.48
N LYS A 9 -0.66 3.22 -2.29
CA LYS A 9 0.56 3.96 -2.59
C LYS A 9 0.97 4.69 -1.33
N VAL A 10 2.25 4.71 -1.05
CA VAL A 10 2.78 5.43 0.12
C VAL A 10 2.79 6.91 -0.20
N ILE A 11 2.12 7.70 0.62
CA ILE A 11 2.00 9.14 0.40
C ILE A 11 2.74 9.98 1.45
N ASN A 12 3.49 9.33 2.33
CA ASN A 12 4.30 10.05 3.32
C ASN A 12 5.65 10.38 2.69
N SER A 13 5.88 11.64 2.38
CA SER A 13 7.09 12.04 1.66
C SER A 13 8.36 11.84 2.47
N ASN A 14 8.24 11.59 3.77
CA ASN A 14 9.41 11.33 4.60
C ASN A 14 9.74 9.84 4.70
N ASP A 15 8.95 9.01 4.08
CA ASP A 15 9.16 7.57 4.18
C ASP A 15 10.10 7.09 3.08
N THR A 16 10.91 6.09 3.41
CA THR A 16 11.81 5.49 2.43
C THR A 16 11.05 4.95 1.23
N TYR A 17 9.83 4.48 1.45
CA TYR A 17 9.05 3.89 0.37
C TYR A 17 8.08 4.88 -0.27
N TYR A 18 8.32 6.17 -0.10
CA TYR A 18 7.45 7.18 -0.69
C TYR A 18 7.23 6.90 -2.17
N THR A 19 6.00 6.94 -2.59
CA THR A 19 5.50 6.68 -3.94
C THR A 19 5.47 5.22 -4.35
N PHE A 20 6.01 4.31 -3.53
CA PHE A 20 5.93 2.89 -3.85
C PHE A 20 4.49 2.44 -3.74
N GLN A 21 4.12 1.50 -4.60
CA GLN A 21 2.79 0.91 -4.58
C GLN A 21 2.90 -0.54 -4.16
N GLY A 22 1.96 -0.97 -3.36
CA GLY A 22 1.97 -2.35 -2.87
C GLY A 22 0.57 -2.86 -2.64
N LEU A 23 0.49 -4.12 -2.22
CA LEU A 23 -0.78 -4.78 -2.01
C LEU A 23 -1.00 -5.00 -0.53
N VAL A 24 -2.14 -4.56 -0.03
CA VAL A 24 -2.46 -4.71 1.39
C VAL A 24 -2.67 -6.18 1.71
N GLN A 25 -1.95 -6.68 2.71
CA GLN A 25 -2.06 -8.05 3.15
C GLN A 25 -3.01 -8.18 4.34
N ARG A 26 -2.94 -7.24 5.27
CA ARG A 26 -3.84 -7.27 6.41
C ARG A 26 -3.86 -5.91 7.09
N ILE A 27 -4.91 -5.66 7.85
CA ILE A 27 -5.08 -4.43 8.60
C ILE A 27 -5.41 -4.82 10.03
N ASP A 28 -4.72 -4.21 11.00
CA ASP A 28 -4.93 -4.54 12.38
C ASP A 28 -4.66 -3.28 13.21
N ASP A 29 -5.70 -2.80 13.91
CA ASP A 29 -5.56 -1.68 14.83
C ASP A 29 -4.95 -0.44 14.15
N GLY A 30 -5.44 -0.11 12.97
CA GLY A 30 -4.97 1.08 12.26
C GLY A 30 -3.63 0.91 11.57
N LYS A 31 -3.02 -0.28 11.65
CA LYS A 31 -1.77 -0.57 10.98
C LYS A 31 -2.02 -1.45 9.79
N VAL A 32 -1.36 -1.15 8.70
CA VAL A 32 -1.60 -1.83 7.43
C VAL A 32 -0.31 -2.51 6.99
N ALA A 33 -0.36 -3.81 6.82
CA ALA A 33 0.78 -4.56 6.30
C ALA A 33 0.70 -4.59 4.79
N VAL A 34 1.69 -4.03 4.13
CA VAL A 34 1.70 -3.85 2.68
C VAL A 34 2.86 -4.66 2.10
N LEU A 35 2.56 -5.43 1.08
CA LEU A 35 3.58 -6.22 0.40
C LEU A 35 4.03 -5.47 -0.85
N PHE A 36 5.32 -5.16 -0.90
CA PHE A 36 5.92 -4.57 -2.09
C PHE A 36 6.65 -5.66 -2.84
N GLU A 37 6.48 -5.69 -4.15
CA GLU A 37 7.14 -6.69 -4.97
C GLU A 37 7.91 -6.02 -6.09
N GLY A 38 9.16 -6.36 -6.23
CA GLY A 38 9.99 -5.93 -7.34
C GLY A 38 10.26 -7.11 -8.25
N GLY A 39 11.19 -6.97 -9.16
CA GLY A 39 11.46 -8.01 -10.14
C GLY A 39 11.77 -9.35 -9.49
N ASN A 40 12.73 -9.37 -8.56
CA ASN A 40 13.09 -10.62 -7.91
C ASN A 40 13.23 -10.44 -6.40
N TRP A 41 12.44 -9.54 -5.83
CA TRP A 41 12.42 -9.34 -4.37
C TRP A 41 11.01 -9.00 -3.94
N ASP A 42 10.73 -9.23 -2.66
CA ASP A 42 9.49 -8.76 -2.07
C ASP A 42 9.78 -8.34 -0.65
N LYS A 43 8.95 -7.49 -0.08
CA LYS A 43 9.15 -7.01 1.27
C LYS A 43 7.82 -6.61 1.87
N LEU A 44 7.57 -7.04 3.10
CA LEU A 44 6.36 -6.71 3.82
C LEU A 44 6.67 -5.60 4.81
N VAL A 45 5.98 -4.49 4.71
CA VAL A 45 6.23 -3.33 5.56
C VAL A 45 4.91 -2.87 6.15
N THR A 46 4.94 -2.44 7.41
CA THR A 46 3.73 -1.96 8.09
C THR A 46 3.71 -0.44 8.10
N PHE A 47 2.55 0.12 7.77
CA PHE A 47 2.34 1.57 7.75
C PHE A 47 1.11 1.92 8.57
N ASN A 48 0.97 3.19 8.89
CA ASN A 48 -0.28 3.70 9.42
C ASN A 48 -1.23 3.97 8.27
N LEU A 49 -2.52 3.89 8.52
CA LEU A 49 -3.50 4.16 7.47
C LEU A 49 -3.31 5.54 6.85
N SER A 50 -2.94 6.52 7.66
CA SER A 50 -2.78 7.88 7.15
C SER A 50 -1.62 8.04 6.18
N GLU A 51 -0.74 7.04 6.11
CA GLU A 51 0.42 7.12 5.23
C GLU A 51 0.16 6.50 3.85
N LEU A 52 -1.03 6.00 3.63
CA LEU A 52 -1.35 5.27 2.42
C LEU A 52 -2.56 5.84 1.72
N GLU A 53 -2.59 5.69 0.41
CA GLU A 53 -3.72 6.10 -0.39
C GLU A 53 -4.15 4.91 -1.25
N ALA A 54 -5.43 4.59 -1.22
CA ALA A 54 -5.94 3.49 -2.04
C ALA A 54 -5.90 3.87 -3.50
N ILE A 55 -5.47 2.93 -4.32
CA ILE A 55 -5.43 3.11 -5.75
C ILE A 55 -6.46 2.18 -6.36
N ASP A 56 -7.40 2.74 -7.10
CA ASP A 56 -8.45 1.93 -7.69
C ASP A 56 -8.13 1.69 -9.14
N LEU A 57 -7.45 0.59 -9.39
CA LEU A 57 -7.01 0.26 -10.73
C LEU A 57 -8.14 -0.22 -11.62
N SER A 58 -9.28 -0.56 -11.04
CA SER A 58 -10.40 -1.05 -11.84
C SER A 58 -11.22 0.05 -12.45
N LYS A 59 -10.95 1.33 -12.03
CA LYS A 59 -11.70 2.38 -12.54
C LYS A 59 -11.15 2.94 -13.74
N LYS A 60 -10.60 2.45 -14.54
CA LYS A 60 -10.09 3.09 -15.55
C LYS A 60 -10.99 3.49 -16.43
N GLY A 61 -11.22 4.11 -16.60
CA GLY A 61 -12.07 4.45 -17.35
C GLY A 61 -13.01 4.52 -17.94
N LYS A 62 -13.08 4.33 -17.88
CA LYS A 62 -14.00 4.26 -18.30
C LYS A 62 -14.24 4.65 -18.42
#